data_8f98e972bc03342b451880a13bda863d
#
_entry.id   8f98e972bc03342b451880a13bda863d
#
_cell.length_a   1.000
_cell.length_b   1.000
_cell.length_c   1.000
_cell.angle_alpha   90.00
_cell.angle_beta   90.00
_cell.angle_gamma   90.00
#
_symmetry.space_group_name_H-M   'P 1'
#
loop_
_entity.id
_entity.type
_entity.pdbx_description
1 polymer ?
#
loop_
_entity_poly.entity_id
_entity_poly.type
_entity_poly.pdbx_seq_one_letter_code
_entity_poly.pdbx_strand_id
1 'polypeptide(L)'
;RGGKLRTMRATRLASSRPSDQARDTIEREEKRNEPESGLPRDLRLFICVAGAVEQVMTERVPLRLHVPEPTGRPGRHTDFSYLHLSPAGDVRRPPVDTEPADTRDLAYGLVRVLDDDGRALGPWALPIDVQLLRRGLRAMMKTRIFDARMLIAQRQKKISFYMQCLGEEAIAVAHALALAPGDMCFPTYRQQGLLLARDDIDMVEMICQLLSNERDTMKGRQLPVMYSYKRAGFFSISGNLATQFVQAVGWGMAAAIKGDSRIASGWIGDGATAEADFHTALTFAHVYRAPVILNVVNNQWAISTFQALAGGEGTTFAARGVGCGIASLRVDGNDFLAVYAASRWAAERARSNLGPALIEWVTYRAGPHSTSDDPSKYRPADDWAQFPLGDPIARLKAHLIAIGAWSEQEHENAKRELDAQVAAAQTEAERYGTLADGHMRSAAEMFEDVYQDMPEHLRRQRQQLGV
;
A
#
# COMPACT_ATOMS: atom_id res chain seq x y z
N ARG A 1 -41.68 6.92 21.69
CA ARG A 1 -41.52 7.70 22.94
C ARG A 1 -40.23 8.48 22.77
N GLY A 2 -40.36 9.82 22.55
CA GLY A 2 -39.24 10.70 22.27
C GLY A 2 -38.56 11.20 23.54
N GLY A 3 -37.25 11.33 23.51
CA GLY A 3 -36.43 12.02 24.48
C GLY A 3 -35.67 13.17 23.79
N LYS A 4 -36.05 14.40 24.15
CA LYS A 4 -35.43 15.65 23.66
C LYS A 4 -34.02 15.82 24.30
N LEU A 5 -32.97 15.93 23.49
CA LEU A 5 -31.68 16.42 23.93
C LEU A 5 -31.71 17.95 24.05
N ARG A 6 -31.42 18.45 25.26
CA ARG A 6 -31.23 19.87 25.58
C ARG A 6 -29.85 20.34 25.11
N THR A 7 -29.83 21.36 24.29
CA THR A 7 -28.65 22.16 23.93
C THR A 7 -28.20 22.99 25.14
N MET A 8 -26.97 22.72 25.62
CA MET A 8 -26.28 23.62 26.57
C MET A 8 -25.57 24.77 25.81
N ARG A 9 -26.00 25.98 26.12
CA ARG A 9 -25.35 27.23 25.68
C ARG A 9 -24.04 27.40 26.44
N ALA A 10 -22.95 27.63 25.72
CA ALA A 10 -21.67 28.05 26.29
C ALA A 10 -21.77 29.51 26.78
N THR A 11 -21.57 29.72 28.07
CA THR A 11 -21.47 31.04 28.70
C THR A 11 -20.04 31.55 28.54
N ARG A 12 -19.87 32.72 27.92
CA ARG A 12 -18.57 33.43 27.85
C ARG A 12 -18.19 33.88 29.26
N LEU A 13 -17.04 33.43 29.73
CA LEU A 13 -16.36 34.00 30.89
C LEU A 13 -15.57 35.23 30.44
N ALA A 14 -15.93 36.39 30.98
CA ALA A 14 -15.24 37.66 30.80
C ALA A 14 -13.94 37.65 31.58
N SER A 15 -12.82 38.03 30.94
CA SER A 15 -11.52 38.23 31.56
C SER A 15 -11.55 39.52 32.41
N SER A 16 -11.51 39.41 33.72
CA SER A 16 -11.27 40.54 34.64
C SER A 16 -9.78 40.81 34.74
N ARG A 17 -9.36 42.06 34.45
CA ARG A 17 -8.01 42.55 34.70
C ARG A 17 -7.81 42.70 36.23
N PRO A 18 -6.59 42.45 36.76
CA PRO A 18 -6.30 42.70 38.18
C PRO A 18 -6.39 44.20 38.48
N SER A 19 -6.88 44.54 39.68
CA SER A 19 -7.04 45.92 40.15
C SER A 19 -5.67 46.57 40.46
N ASP A 20 -5.57 47.89 40.27
CA ASP A 20 -4.33 48.67 40.51
C ASP A 20 -3.78 48.55 41.95
N GLN A 21 -4.58 48.16 42.93
CA GLN A 21 -4.14 47.86 44.29
C GLN A 21 -3.22 46.63 44.42
N ALA A 22 -3.32 45.65 43.51
CA ALA A 22 -2.44 44.47 43.54
C ALA A 22 -1.04 44.78 42.98
N ARG A 23 -0.89 45.80 42.13
CA ARG A 23 0.41 46.22 41.60
C ARG A 23 1.24 47.00 42.64
N ASP A 24 0.60 47.86 43.43
CA ASP A 24 1.29 48.64 44.46
C ASP A 24 1.81 47.79 45.63
N THR A 25 1.20 46.64 45.88
CA THR A 25 1.65 45.72 46.97
C THR A 25 2.89 44.93 46.54
N ILE A 26 3.00 44.55 45.27
CA ILE A 26 4.14 43.80 44.73
C ILE A 26 5.38 44.70 44.64
N GLU A 27 5.23 45.98 44.21
CA GLU A 27 6.36 46.92 44.18
C GLU A 27 6.90 47.35 45.56
N ARG A 28 6.08 47.22 46.61
CA ARG A 28 6.53 47.51 48.01
C ARG A 28 7.20 46.32 48.67
N GLU A 29 6.94 45.10 48.30
CA GLU A 29 7.64 43.91 48.80
C GLU A 29 9.01 43.71 48.13
N GLU A 30 9.18 44.08 46.87
CA GLU A 30 10.47 43.98 46.16
C GLU A 30 11.54 44.95 46.70
N LYS A 31 11.17 46.08 47.31
CA LYS A 31 12.13 47.05 47.89
C LYS A 31 12.59 46.72 49.33
N ARG A 32 12.11 45.63 49.95
CA ARG A 32 12.44 45.28 51.35
C ARG A 32 13.43 44.13 51.50
N ASN A 33 13.81 43.42 50.45
CA ASN A 33 14.70 42.29 50.54
C ASN A 33 15.91 42.41 49.57
N GLU A 34 16.76 43.41 49.76
CA GLU A 34 18.12 43.37 49.23
C GLU A 34 19.07 42.83 50.30
N PRO A 35 19.60 41.61 50.21
CA PRO A 35 20.79 41.25 50.98
C PRO A 35 22.02 41.76 50.25
N GLU A 36 22.87 42.52 50.99
CA GLU A 36 24.23 42.83 50.57
C GLU A 36 25.05 41.54 50.39
N SER A 37 25.08 40.99 49.19
CA SER A 37 25.93 39.87 48.82
C SER A 37 27.15 40.40 48.07
N GLY A 38 28.33 40.28 48.68
CA GLY A 38 29.64 40.63 48.11
C GLY A 38 30.13 39.72 47.04
N LEU A 39 29.29 39.40 46.02
CA LEU A 39 29.65 38.56 44.89
C LEU A 39 30.27 39.37 43.75
N PRO A 40 31.33 38.86 43.06
CA PRO A 40 31.96 39.50 41.92
C PRO A 40 30.97 39.84 40.81
N ARG A 41 31.19 40.95 40.09
CA ARG A 41 30.30 41.42 39.00
C ARG A 41 30.01 40.38 37.93
N ASP A 42 30.94 39.50 37.64
CA ASP A 42 30.79 38.43 36.61
C ASP A 42 29.80 37.35 37.05
N LEU A 43 29.68 37.07 38.37
CA LEU A 43 28.69 36.12 38.86
C LEU A 43 27.26 36.68 38.86
N ARG A 44 27.11 38.00 38.99
CA ARG A 44 25.78 38.66 38.88
C ARG A 44 25.24 38.59 37.46
N LEU A 45 26.11 38.66 36.46
CA LEU A 45 25.69 38.51 35.06
C LEU A 45 25.20 37.07 34.76
N PHE A 46 25.86 36.06 35.36
CA PHE A 46 25.46 34.66 35.23
C PHE A 46 24.12 34.36 35.89
N ILE A 47 23.84 34.96 37.05
CA ILE A 47 22.55 34.76 37.75
C ILE A 47 21.41 35.47 37.01
N CYS A 48 21.65 36.67 36.46
CA CYS A 48 20.66 37.37 35.63
C CYS A 48 20.38 36.64 34.32
N VAL A 49 21.39 36.04 33.69
CA VAL A 49 21.20 35.22 32.46
C VAL A 49 20.50 33.90 32.79
N ALA A 50 20.83 33.27 33.92
CA ALA A 50 20.14 32.04 34.36
C ALA A 50 18.66 32.32 34.70
N GLY A 51 18.36 33.42 35.43
CA GLY A 51 16.99 33.83 35.72
C GLY A 51 16.19 34.23 34.46
N ALA A 52 16.83 34.89 33.47
CA ALA A 52 16.21 35.24 32.20
C ALA A 52 15.97 33.99 31.33
N VAL A 53 16.88 33.01 31.37
CA VAL A 53 16.69 31.72 30.68
C VAL A 53 15.58 30.88 31.35
N GLU A 54 15.48 30.94 32.68
CA GLU A 54 14.39 30.26 33.40
C GLU A 54 13.03 30.91 33.15
N GLN A 55 12.95 32.24 33.02
CA GLN A 55 11.70 32.94 32.65
C GLN A 55 11.28 32.70 31.19
N VAL A 56 12.22 32.55 30.27
CA VAL A 56 11.90 32.20 28.87
C VAL A 56 11.38 30.76 28.73
N MET A 57 11.72 29.87 29.68
CA MET A 57 11.25 28.46 29.69
C MET A 57 9.92 28.26 30.43
N THR A 58 9.29 29.27 30.98
CA THR A 58 8.09 29.14 31.82
C THR A 58 6.77 29.54 31.17
N GLU A 59 6.78 30.12 29.96
CA GLU A 59 5.53 30.22 29.20
C GLU A 59 5.12 28.84 28.67
N ARG A 60 4.31 28.13 29.44
CA ARG A 60 3.72 26.86 29.04
C ARG A 60 2.77 27.12 27.88
N VAL A 61 3.23 26.81 26.67
CA VAL A 61 2.33 26.80 25.50
C VAL A 61 1.28 25.70 25.72
N PRO A 62 -0.01 26.00 25.55
CA PRO A 62 -1.06 24.99 25.69
C PRO A 62 -0.81 23.81 24.73
N LEU A 63 -0.79 22.60 25.27
CA LEU A 63 -0.65 21.39 24.46
C LEU A 63 -1.84 21.26 23.51
N ARG A 64 -1.55 20.92 22.25
CA ARG A 64 -2.55 20.67 21.22
C ARG A 64 -2.27 19.33 20.56
N LEU A 65 -3.33 18.54 20.34
CA LEU A 65 -3.23 17.33 19.55
C LEU A 65 -3.15 17.73 18.08
N HIS A 66 -2.12 17.23 17.37
CA HIS A 66 -2.06 17.29 15.92
C HIS A 66 -2.84 16.08 15.34
N VAL A 67 -3.77 16.36 14.42
CA VAL A 67 -4.50 15.33 13.67
C VAL A 67 -4.21 15.58 12.21
N PRO A 68 -3.52 14.63 11.51
CA PRO A 68 -3.27 14.77 10.08
C PRO A 68 -4.56 14.88 9.28
N GLU A 69 -4.61 15.85 8.37
CA GLU A 69 -5.76 16.09 7.50
C GLU A 69 -5.39 15.85 6.04
N PRO A 70 -6.28 15.23 5.23
CA PRO A 70 -6.04 15.10 3.80
C PRO A 70 -6.04 16.49 3.13
N THR A 71 -5.17 16.67 2.15
CA THR A 71 -5.03 17.92 1.39
C THR A 71 -6.23 18.18 0.46
N GLY A 72 -6.97 17.13 0.08
CA GLY A 72 -8.21 17.20 -0.70
C GLY A 72 -9.43 16.71 0.05
N ARG A 73 -10.57 17.36 -0.19
CA ARG A 73 -11.87 17.01 0.35
C ARG A 73 -12.91 17.08 -0.78
N PRO A 74 -14.08 16.44 -0.67
CA PRO A 74 -15.14 16.60 -1.66
C PRO A 74 -15.41 18.07 -1.98
N GLY A 75 -15.37 18.42 -3.27
CA GLY A 75 -15.55 19.80 -3.75
C GLY A 75 -14.33 20.71 -3.64
N ARG A 76 -13.16 20.20 -3.28
CA ARG A 76 -11.86 20.90 -3.31
C ARG A 76 -10.83 20.07 -4.06
N HIS A 77 -9.99 20.73 -4.88
CA HIS A 77 -8.87 20.06 -5.52
C HIS A 77 -7.84 19.61 -4.48
N THR A 78 -7.21 18.47 -4.73
CA THR A 78 -6.13 17.96 -3.89
C THR A 78 -4.82 18.66 -4.24
N ASP A 79 -4.11 19.15 -3.24
CA ASP A 79 -2.72 19.56 -3.37
C ASP A 79 -1.83 18.33 -3.17
N PHE A 80 -1.14 17.90 -4.23
CA PHE A 80 -0.22 16.77 -4.23
C PHE A 80 1.24 17.14 -3.91
N SER A 81 1.53 18.39 -3.52
CA SER A 81 2.89 18.86 -3.21
C SER A 81 3.59 18.05 -2.11
N TYR A 82 2.80 17.43 -1.21
CA TYR A 82 3.31 16.54 -0.16
C TYR A 82 4.04 15.30 -0.68
N LEU A 83 3.86 14.93 -1.94
CA LEU A 83 4.51 13.73 -2.51
C LEU A 83 6.02 13.89 -2.71
N HIS A 84 6.55 15.12 -2.78
CA HIS A 84 7.97 15.39 -3.01
C HIS A 84 8.54 14.55 -4.15
N LEU A 85 8.14 14.86 -5.39
CA LEU A 85 8.52 14.12 -6.58
C LEU A 85 9.95 14.48 -7.00
N SER A 86 10.83 13.49 -7.10
CA SER A 86 12.13 13.66 -7.74
C SER A 86 11.97 13.76 -9.26
N PRO A 87 12.82 14.53 -9.98
CA PRO A 87 12.86 14.45 -11.44
C PRO A 87 13.18 13.04 -11.93
N ALA A 88 12.67 12.66 -13.11
CA ALA A 88 12.97 11.37 -13.71
C ALA A 88 14.49 11.23 -13.95
N GLY A 89 15.05 10.09 -13.59
CA GLY A 89 16.47 9.78 -13.75
C GLY A 89 17.42 10.35 -12.70
N ASP A 90 16.95 11.16 -11.75
CA ASP A 90 17.81 11.90 -10.81
C ASP A 90 18.28 11.03 -9.63
N VAL A 91 17.50 10.03 -9.25
CA VAL A 91 17.80 9.16 -8.11
C VAL A 91 18.84 8.10 -8.51
N ARG A 92 19.96 8.06 -7.79
CA ARG A 92 21.02 7.08 -8.03
C ARG A 92 20.55 5.64 -7.90
N ARG A 93 21.16 4.74 -8.63
CA ARG A 93 21.00 3.29 -8.48
C ARG A 93 22.19 2.71 -7.72
N PRO A 94 21.99 2.21 -6.48
CA PRO A 94 23.09 1.63 -5.72
C PRO A 94 23.42 0.21 -6.19
N PRO A 95 24.65 -0.29 -5.92
CA PRO A 95 24.93 -1.72 -5.96
C PRO A 95 23.95 -2.51 -5.08
N VAL A 96 23.73 -3.79 -5.41
CA VAL A 96 22.76 -4.63 -4.66
C VAL A 96 23.22 -4.97 -3.24
N ASP A 97 24.52 -4.91 -2.99
CA ASP A 97 25.19 -5.15 -1.70
C ASP A 97 25.30 -3.91 -0.82
N THR A 98 24.77 -2.76 -1.26
CA THR A 98 24.76 -1.52 -0.48
C THR A 98 24.17 -1.75 0.91
N GLU A 99 24.87 -1.24 1.93
CA GLU A 99 24.39 -1.35 3.32
C GLU A 99 23.06 -0.61 3.51
N PRO A 100 22.16 -1.12 4.35
CA PRO A 100 20.84 -0.52 4.56
C PRO A 100 20.88 0.98 4.95
N ALA A 101 21.82 1.39 5.79
CA ALA A 101 21.98 2.78 6.21
C ALA A 101 22.27 3.73 5.05
N ASP A 102 22.99 3.22 4.03
CA ASP A 102 23.37 3.97 2.84
C ASP A 102 22.26 4.05 1.79
N THR A 103 21.07 3.48 2.06
CA THR A 103 19.88 3.64 1.22
C THR A 103 18.92 4.72 1.73
N ARG A 104 19.34 5.52 2.72
CA ARG A 104 18.48 6.55 3.33
C ARG A 104 17.98 7.57 2.30
N ASP A 105 18.83 8.06 1.44
CA ASP A 105 18.48 8.98 0.36
C ASP A 105 17.43 8.39 -0.60
N LEU A 106 17.53 7.08 -0.87
CA LEU A 106 16.61 6.33 -1.74
C LEU A 106 15.24 6.09 -1.09
N ALA A 107 15.18 6.10 0.24
CA ALA A 107 13.94 5.98 0.99
C ALA A 107 13.13 7.29 1.00
N TYR A 108 13.75 8.43 0.75
CA TYR A 108 13.08 9.74 0.65
C TYR A 108 12.96 10.22 -0.80
N GLY A 109 13.96 9.97 -1.65
CA GLY A 109 13.90 10.26 -3.08
C GLY A 109 12.96 9.31 -3.81
N LEU A 110 12.23 9.81 -4.80
CA LEU A 110 11.32 8.99 -5.61
C LEU A 110 12.05 8.50 -6.87
N VAL A 111 12.30 7.20 -6.96
CA VAL A 111 12.86 6.56 -8.17
C VAL A 111 11.84 6.67 -9.30
N ARG A 112 12.19 7.42 -10.34
CA ARG A 112 11.41 7.60 -11.58
C ARG A 112 12.34 7.37 -12.77
N VAL A 113 11.86 6.66 -13.78
CA VAL A 113 12.60 6.37 -15.02
C VAL A 113 12.01 7.16 -16.20
N LEU A 114 10.69 7.12 -16.36
CA LEU A 114 9.99 7.83 -17.43
C LEU A 114 9.77 9.29 -17.06
N ASP A 115 10.21 10.19 -17.93
CA ASP A 115 9.83 11.60 -17.88
C ASP A 115 8.41 11.83 -18.44
N ASP A 116 7.97 13.08 -18.46
CA ASP A 116 6.64 13.46 -18.94
C ASP A 116 6.50 13.33 -20.46
N ASP A 117 7.63 13.27 -21.21
CA ASP A 117 7.68 13.01 -22.65
C ASP A 117 7.78 11.50 -22.98
N GLY A 118 7.77 10.64 -21.97
CA GLY A 118 7.89 9.19 -22.13
C GLY A 118 9.31 8.68 -22.42
N ARG A 119 10.36 9.49 -22.16
CA ARG A 119 11.75 9.07 -22.32
C ARG A 119 12.25 8.38 -21.07
N ALA A 120 13.01 7.30 -21.26
CA ALA A 120 13.65 6.59 -20.14
C ALA A 120 14.98 7.26 -19.79
N LEU A 121 15.14 7.71 -18.54
CA LEU A 121 16.27 8.49 -18.05
C LEU A 121 16.93 7.87 -16.82
N GLY A 122 18.21 8.16 -16.66
CA GLY A 122 18.98 7.90 -15.44
C GLY A 122 19.43 6.45 -15.22
N PRO A 123 20.04 6.17 -14.06
CA PRO A 123 20.71 4.90 -13.80
C PRO A 123 19.75 3.71 -13.58
N TRP A 124 18.46 3.97 -13.36
CA TRP A 124 17.42 2.95 -13.26
C TRP A 124 16.79 2.59 -14.62
N ALA A 125 17.13 3.30 -15.69
CA ALA A 125 16.73 2.98 -17.06
C ALA A 125 17.52 1.76 -17.57
N LEU A 126 17.07 0.56 -17.18
CA LEU A 126 17.69 -0.69 -17.61
C LEU A 126 17.39 -0.95 -19.10
N PRO A 127 18.30 -1.65 -19.82
CA PRO A 127 17.97 -2.21 -21.13
C PRO A 127 16.94 -3.34 -20.94
N ILE A 128 15.68 -3.05 -21.22
CA ILE A 128 14.58 -4.01 -21.12
C ILE A 128 14.22 -4.45 -22.53
N ASP A 129 14.03 -5.77 -22.72
CA ASP A 129 13.53 -6.30 -23.99
C ASP A 129 12.16 -5.68 -24.33
N VAL A 130 12.05 -5.17 -25.55
CA VAL A 130 10.81 -4.58 -26.09
C VAL A 130 9.62 -5.55 -25.99
N GLN A 131 9.85 -6.85 -26.18
CA GLN A 131 8.78 -7.85 -26.07
C GLN A 131 8.28 -7.96 -24.62
N LEU A 132 9.15 -7.80 -23.62
CA LEU A 132 8.74 -7.75 -22.22
C LEU A 132 7.91 -6.50 -21.93
N LEU A 133 8.29 -5.34 -22.47
CA LEU A 133 7.51 -4.10 -22.33
C LEU A 133 6.13 -4.23 -22.98
N ARG A 134 6.06 -4.78 -24.21
CA ARG A 134 4.79 -5.07 -24.91
C ARG A 134 3.93 -6.03 -24.13
N ARG A 135 4.51 -7.11 -23.58
CA ARG A 135 3.82 -8.05 -22.67
C ARG A 135 3.29 -7.34 -21.43
N GLY A 136 4.10 -6.48 -20.82
CA GLY A 136 3.71 -5.67 -19.66
C GLY A 136 2.52 -4.77 -19.94
N LEU A 137 2.55 -4.01 -21.05
CA LEU A 137 1.44 -3.16 -21.47
C LEU A 137 0.16 -3.97 -21.67
N ARG A 138 0.22 -5.09 -22.41
CA ARG A 138 -0.94 -5.97 -22.63
C ARG A 138 -1.48 -6.56 -21.33
N ALA A 139 -0.61 -6.93 -20.39
CA ALA A 139 -1.03 -7.48 -19.09
C ALA A 139 -1.72 -6.42 -18.22
N MET A 140 -1.22 -5.17 -18.19
CA MET A 140 -1.90 -4.07 -17.51
C MET A 140 -3.27 -3.78 -18.14
N MET A 141 -3.35 -3.73 -19.48
CA MET A 141 -4.63 -3.58 -20.20
C MET A 141 -5.60 -4.71 -19.87
N LYS A 142 -5.14 -5.98 -19.90
CA LYS A 142 -5.92 -7.16 -19.52
C LYS A 142 -6.47 -7.04 -18.10
N THR A 143 -5.63 -6.60 -17.16
CA THR A 143 -6.02 -6.41 -15.75
C THR A 143 -7.14 -5.35 -15.63
N ARG A 144 -7.02 -4.22 -16.30
CA ARG A 144 -8.04 -3.16 -16.27
C ARG A 144 -9.35 -3.60 -16.91
N ILE A 145 -9.28 -4.32 -18.02
CA ILE A 145 -10.48 -4.86 -18.71
C ILE A 145 -11.17 -5.92 -17.84
N PHE A 146 -10.38 -6.81 -17.22
CA PHE A 146 -10.89 -7.79 -16.26
C PHE A 146 -11.63 -7.12 -15.10
N ASP A 147 -11.01 -6.13 -14.46
CA ASP A 147 -11.62 -5.36 -13.37
C ASP A 147 -12.94 -4.72 -13.77
N ALA A 148 -12.97 -4.06 -14.93
CA ALA A 148 -14.18 -3.40 -15.43
C ALA A 148 -15.34 -4.39 -15.64
N ARG A 149 -15.05 -5.57 -16.21
CA ARG A 149 -16.06 -6.62 -16.40
C ARG A 149 -16.55 -7.23 -15.09
N MET A 150 -15.65 -7.47 -14.14
CA MET A 150 -16.03 -8.02 -12.83
C MET A 150 -16.86 -7.04 -12.00
N LEU A 151 -16.64 -5.73 -12.14
CA LEU A 151 -17.52 -4.70 -11.57
C LEU A 151 -18.95 -4.76 -12.17
N ILE A 152 -19.05 -4.97 -13.49
CA ILE A 152 -20.35 -5.13 -14.15
C ILE A 152 -21.03 -6.41 -13.65
N ALA A 153 -20.31 -7.53 -13.55
CA ALA A 153 -20.84 -8.78 -13.02
C ALA A 153 -21.34 -8.63 -11.57
N GLN A 154 -20.64 -7.84 -10.75
CA GLN A 154 -21.07 -7.53 -9.39
C GLN A 154 -22.38 -6.72 -9.40
N ARG A 155 -22.49 -5.68 -10.23
CA ARG A 155 -23.74 -4.90 -10.39
C ARG A 155 -24.91 -5.74 -10.90
N GLN A 156 -24.62 -6.77 -11.68
CA GLN A 156 -25.58 -7.76 -12.13
C GLN A 156 -25.92 -8.83 -11.06
N LYS A 157 -25.33 -8.73 -9.86
CA LYS A 157 -25.50 -9.68 -8.75
C LYS A 157 -24.96 -11.09 -9.03
N LYS A 158 -24.15 -11.27 -10.08
CA LYS A 158 -23.50 -12.55 -10.40
C LYS A 158 -22.39 -12.89 -9.42
N ILE A 159 -21.73 -11.87 -8.87
CA ILE A 159 -20.75 -11.97 -7.80
C ILE A 159 -21.16 -11.04 -6.64
N SER A 160 -20.81 -11.41 -5.41
CA SER A 160 -21.25 -10.69 -4.21
C SER A 160 -20.44 -9.42 -3.94
N PHE A 161 -19.14 -9.44 -4.27
CA PHE A 161 -18.18 -8.40 -3.86
C PHE A 161 -17.04 -8.32 -4.87
N TYR A 162 -16.49 -7.11 -5.09
CA TYR A 162 -15.31 -6.92 -5.92
C TYR A 162 -14.43 -5.75 -5.45
N MET A 163 -13.12 -5.87 -5.71
CA MET A 163 -12.12 -4.84 -5.49
C MET A 163 -11.22 -4.71 -6.72
N GLN A 164 -11.31 -3.58 -7.39
CA GLN A 164 -10.47 -3.29 -8.57
C GLN A 164 -9.11 -2.72 -8.18
N CYS A 165 -8.13 -2.83 -9.06
CA CYS A 165 -6.79 -2.25 -8.88
C CYS A 165 -6.53 -1.04 -9.81
N LEU A 166 -7.59 -0.36 -10.25
CA LEU A 166 -7.50 0.78 -11.17
C LEU A 166 -6.51 1.84 -10.66
N GLY A 167 -5.47 2.14 -11.47
CA GLY A 167 -4.38 3.04 -11.15
C GLY A 167 -3.15 2.36 -10.55
N GLU A 168 -3.25 1.08 -10.15
CA GLU A 168 -2.18 0.32 -9.49
C GLU A 168 -1.63 -0.83 -10.37
N GLU A 169 -1.98 -0.89 -11.67
CA GLU A 169 -1.69 -2.04 -12.52
C GLU A 169 -0.18 -2.27 -12.70
N ALA A 170 0.62 -1.19 -12.80
CA ALA A 170 2.05 -1.34 -13.08
C ALA A 170 2.83 -2.01 -11.96
N ILE A 171 2.49 -1.72 -10.68
CA ILE A 171 3.21 -2.31 -9.55
C ILE A 171 3.09 -3.85 -9.53
N ALA A 172 1.91 -4.38 -9.79
CA ALA A 172 1.70 -5.82 -9.78
C ALA A 172 2.28 -6.49 -11.03
N VAL A 173 2.03 -5.92 -12.22
CA VAL A 173 2.44 -6.52 -13.49
C VAL A 173 3.96 -6.47 -13.68
N ALA A 174 4.60 -5.30 -13.47
CA ALA A 174 6.05 -5.18 -13.65
C ALA A 174 6.81 -6.01 -12.61
N HIS A 175 6.33 -6.05 -11.37
CA HIS A 175 6.91 -6.89 -10.32
C HIS A 175 6.82 -8.38 -10.67
N ALA A 176 5.65 -8.86 -11.14
CA ALA A 176 5.48 -10.25 -11.57
C ALA A 176 6.48 -10.67 -12.66
N LEU A 177 6.71 -9.76 -13.62
CA LEU A 177 7.64 -10.00 -14.73
C LEU A 177 9.13 -9.88 -14.31
N ALA A 178 9.42 -9.28 -13.17
CA ALA A 178 10.77 -9.18 -12.60
C ALA A 178 11.16 -10.39 -11.76
N LEU A 179 10.18 -11.15 -11.22
CA LEU A 179 10.42 -12.32 -10.39
C LEU A 179 10.75 -13.56 -11.22
N ALA A 180 11.47 -14.50 -10.61
CA ALA A 180 11.74 -15.80 -11.20
C ALA A 180 10.55 -16.77 -11.01
N PRO A 181 10.41 -17.80 -11.88
CA PRO A 181 9.46 -18.89 -11.65
C PRO A 181 9.70 -19.54 -10.29
N GLY A 182 8.60 -19.79 -9.56
CA GLY A 182 8.64 -20.44 -8.24
C GLY A 182 8.84 -19.49 -7.06
N ASP A 183 9.18 -18.22 -7.27
CA ASP A 183 9.13 -17.21 -6.21
C ASP A 183 7.71 -17.08 -5.66
N MET A 184 7.57 -16.95 -4.34
CA MET A 184 6.26 -16.95 -3.67
C MET A 184 5.81 -15.52 -3.33
N CYS A 185 4.67 -15.12 -3.88
CA CYS A 185 4.02 -13.86 -3.55
C CYS A 185 2.98 -14.06 -2.44
N PHE A 186 2.98 -13.15 -1.45
CA PHE A 186 2.00 -13.03 -0.38
C PHE A 186 1.23 -11.72 -0.59
N PRO A 187 0.26 -11.70 -1.51
CA PRO A 187 -0.40 -10.48 -1.97
C PRO A 187 -1.55 -10.05 -1.06
N THR A 188 -2.04 -8.83 -1.30
CA THR A 188 -3.37 -8.42 -0.88
C THR A 188 -4.39 -8.67 -2.01
N TYR A 189 -5.64 -8.35 -1.73
CA TYR A 189 -6.76 -8.47 -2.68
C TYR A 189 -6.65 -7.57 -3.92
N ARG A 190 -5.63 -6.69 -4.01
CA ARG A 190 -5.49 -5.71 -5.11
C ARG A 190 -4.33 -6.02 -6.06
N GLN A 191 -3.66 -7.14 -5.89
CA GLN A 191 -2.55 -7.55 -6.75
C GLN A 191 -2.94 -8.67 -7.75
N GLN A 192 -4.18 -8.67 -8.27
CA GLN A 192 -4.60 -9.59 -9.33
C GLN A 192 -3.74 -9.48 -10.60
N GLY A 193 -3.12 -8.33 -10.84
CA GLY A 193 -2.13 -8.16 -11.91
C GLY A 193 -0.93 -9.10 -11.82
N LEU A 194 -0.56 -9.59 -10.61
CA LEU A 194 0.46 -10.63 -10.44
C LEU A 194 0.08 -11.94 -11.15
N LEU A 195 -1.19 -12.30 -11.12
CA LEU A 195 -1.71 -13.51 -11.81
C LEU A 195 -1.90 -13.26 -13.30
N LEU A 196 -2.51 -12.12 -13.67
CA LEU A 196 -2.84 -11.79 -15.06
C LEU A 196 -1.62 -11.50 -15.94
N ALA A 197 -0.45 -11.21 -15.34
CA ALA A 197 0.83 -11.05 -16.03
C ALA A 197 1.52 -12.38 -16.33
N ARG A 198 1.12 -13.47 -15.66
CA ARG A 198 1.69 -14.82 -15.80
C ARG A 198 0.70 -15.70 -16.54
N ASP A 199 1.21 -16.66 -17.29
CA ASP A 199 0.39 -17.60 -18.03
C ASP A 199 0.10 -18.90 -17.23
N ASP A 200 0.40 -18.89 -15.92
CA ASP A 200 0.26 -20.04 -15.02
C ASP A 200 -1.19 -20.31 -14.59
N ILE A 201 -2.07 -19.31 -14.72
CA ILE A 201 -3.46 -19.36 -14.27
C ILE A 201 -4.40 -18.96 -15.40
N ASP A 202 -5.43 -19.77 -15.61
CA ASP A 202 -6.55 -19.44 -16.48
C ASP A 202 -7.47 -18.39 -15.83
N MET A 203 -7.87 -17.37 -16.59
CA MET A 203 -8.86 -16.39 -16.14
C MET A 203 -10.20 -17.03 -15.77
N VAL A 204 -10.58 -18.15 -16.39
CA VAL A 204 -11.80 -18.90 -16.03
C VAL A 204 -11.75 -19.31 -14.56
N GLU A 205 -10.62 -19.81 -14.06
CA GLU A 205 -10.46 -20.19 -12.65
C GLU A 205 -10.59 -19.01 -11.71
N MET A 206 -9.98 -17.85 -12.09
CA MET A 206 -10.10 -16.62 -11.31
C MET A 206 -11.56 -16.17 -11.23
N ILE A 207 -12.30 -16.22 -12.34
CA ILE A 207 -13.71 -15.83 -12.38
C ILE A 207 -14.58 -16.83 -11.62
N CYS A 208 -14.28 -18.13 -11.68
CA CYS A 208 -14.98 -19.15 -10.88
C CYS A 208 -14.86 -18.89 -9.37
N GLN A 209 -13.70 -18.42 -8.88
CA GLN A 209 -13.54 -18.00 -7.49
C GLN A 209 -14.43 -16.80 -7.17
N LEU A 210 -14.53 -15.81 -8.05
CA LEU A 210 -15.40 -14.64 -7.86
C LEU A 210 -16.87 -15.02 -7.82
N LEU A 211 -17.27 -15.99 -8.63
CA LEU A 211 -18.63 -16.53 -8.70
C LEU A 211 -18.94 -17.50 -7.54
N SER A 212 -17.92 -17.95 -6.81
CA SER A 212 -18.04 -19.01 -5.78
C SER A 212 -18.75 -20.26 -6.28
N ASN A 213 -18.58 -20.60 -7.56
CA ASN A 213 -19.31 -21.67 -8.25
C ASN A 213 -18.66 -23.05 -8.09
N GLU A 214 -19.17 -24.08 -8.81
CA GLU A 214 -18.71 -25.48 -8.70
C GLU A 214 -17.20 -25.65 -8.98
N ARG A 215 -16.61 -24.81 -9.86
CA ARG A 215 -15.18 -24.85 -10.19
C ARG A 215 -14.30 -24.00 -9.29
N ASP A 216 -14.86 -23.28 -8.31
CA ASP A 216 -14.05 -22.57 -7.34
C ASP A 216 -13.26 -23.57 -6.48
N THR A 217 -11.94 -23.58 -6.64
CA THR A 217 -11.04 -24.45 -5.88
C THR A 217 -11.04 -24.16 -4.39
N MET A 218 -11.47 -22.96 -3.97
CA MET A 218 -11.64 -22.57 -2.58
C MET A 218 -13.02 -22.96 -2.02
N LYS A 219 -13.89 -23.54 -2.84
CA LYS A 219 -15.23 -24.04 -2.45
C LYS A 219 -16.10 -22.96 -1.79
N GLY A 220 -16.01 -21.71 -2.23
CA GLY A 220 -16.77 -20.59 -1.65
C GLY A 220 -16.32 -20.16 -0.25
N ARG A 221 -15.22 -20.70 0.29
CA ARG A 221 -14.73 -20.38 1.65
C ARG A 221 -14.01 -19.05 1.75
N GLN A 222 -13.62 -18.46 0.62
CA GLN A 222 -12.96 -17.17 0.55
C GLN A 222 -13.89 -16.12 -0.05
N LEU A 223 -13.76 -14.89 0.43
CA LEU A 223 -14.41 -13.74 -0.18
C LEU A 223 -13.92 -13.60 -1.63
N PRO A 224 -14.76 -13.16 -2.58
CA PRO A 224 -14.31 -12.82 -3.93
C PRO A 224 -13.07 -11.93 -3.90
N VAL A 225 -12.15 -12.12 -4.85
CA VAL A 225 -10.79 -11.55 -4.95
C VAL A 225 -9.75 -12.12 -3.97
N MET A 226 -10.12 -12.93 -3.01
CA MET A 226 -9.19 -13.58 -2.09
C MET A 226 -8.64 -14.88 -2.71
N TYR A 227 -7.85 -14.72 -3.76
CA TYR A 227 -7.29 -15.84 -4.55
C TYR A 227 -6.24 -16.65 -3.77
N SER A 228 -6.05 -17.90 -4.22
CA SER A 228 -4.99 -18.80 -3.75
C SER A 228 -4.58 -19.76 -4.87
N TYR A 229 -3.36 -19.57 -5.42
CA TYR A 229 -2.86 -20.39 -6.53
C TYR A 229 -1.40 -20.78 -6.32
N LYS A 230 -1.18 -21.88 -5.58
CA LYS A 230 0.18 -22.38 -5.26
C LYS A 230 1.06 -22.56 -6.50
N ARG A 231 0.49 -23.06 -7.62
CA ARG A 231 1.23 -23.31 -8.86
C ARG A 231 1.76 -22.03 -9.51
N ALA A 232 1.11 -20.90 -9.28
CA ALA A 232 1.55 -19.58 -9.74
C ALA A 232 2.45 -18.86 -8.73
N GLY A 233 2.87 -19.51 -7.64
CA GLY A 233 3.60 -18.83 -6.59
C GLY A 233 2.76 -17.73 -5.90
N PHE A 234 1.44 -17.93 -5.79
CA PHE A 234 0.51 -16.96 -5.24
C PHE A 234 -0.15 -17.56 -4.00
N PHE A 235 0.28 -17.09 -2.82
CA PHE A 235 -0.21 -17.58 -1.53
C PHE A 235 -1.65 -17.12 -1.27
N SER A 236 -2.36 -17.85 -0.42
CA SER A 236 -3.73 -17.50 -0.01
C SER A 236 -3.77 -16.10 0.59
N ILE A 237 -4.63 -15.25 0.04
CA ILE A 237 -4.78 -13.88 0.54
C ILE A 237 -5.43 -13.92 1.92
N SER A 238 -4.80 -13.24 2.89
CA SER A 238 -5.37 -12.99 4.21
C SER A 238 -6.15 -11.68 4.22
N GLY A 239 -7.34 -11.67 4.83
CA GLY A 239 -8.10 -10.44 5.07
C GLY A 239 -7.58 -9.62 6.24
N ASN A 240 -6.75 -10.19 7.13
CA ASN A 240 -6.14 -9.49 8.24
C ASN A 240 -4.98 -8.63 7.75
N LEU A 241 -4.95 -7.37 8.18
CA LEU A 241 -3.94 -6.40 7.73
C LEU A 241 -2.53 -6.80 8.19
N ALA A 242 -1.54 -6.56 7.32
CA ALA A 242 -0.10 -6.79 7.50
C ALA A 242 0.33 -8.26 7.69
N THR A 243 -0.56 -9.24 7.84
CA THR A 243 -0.20 -10.67 8.02
C THR A 243 0.60 -11.22 6.85
N GLN A 244 0.44 -10.68 5.64
CA GLN A 244 1.20 -11.04 4.45
C GLN A 244 2.71 -10.86 4.65
N PHE A 245 3.12 -9.84 5.40
CA PHE A 245 4.54 -9.58 5.67
C PHE A 245 5.15 -10.64 6.57
N VAL A 246 4.49 -10.97 7.70
CA VAL A 246 5.01 -12.03 8.59
C VAL A 246 5.01 -13.41 7.93
N GLN A 247 4.00 -13.69 7.09
CA GLN A 247 3.93 -14.92 6.29
C GLN A 247 5.07 -14.99 5.27
N ALA A 248 5.33 -13.90 4.52
CA ALA A 248 6.40 -13.83 3.53
C ALA A 248 7.78 -14.00 4.19
N VAL A 249 8.02 -13.33 5.32
CA VAL A 249 9.27 -13.45 6.09
C VAL A 249 9.47 -14.90 6.55
N GLY A 250 8.45 -15.51 7.16
CA GLY A 250 8.51 -16.90 7.62
C GLY A 250 8.77 -17.89 6.47
N TRP A 251 8.14 -17.69 5.32
CA TRP A 251 8.38 -18.50 4.13
C TRP A 251 9.81 -18.33 3.59
N GLY A 252 10.31 -17.08 3.51
CA GLY A 252 11.67 -16.78 3.12
C GLY A 252 12.70 -17.44 4.05
N MET A 253 12.49 -17.35 5.37
CA MET A 253 13.31 -18.05 6.35
C MET A 253 13.30 -19.56 6.12
N ALA A 254 12.13 -20.15 5.86
CA ALA A 254 12.02 -21.58 5.58
C ALA A 254 12.73 -21.98 4.28
N ALA A 255 12.70 -21.14 3.24
CA ALA A 255 13.45 -21.35 2.00
C ALA A 255 14.96 -21.35 2.28
N ALA A 256 15.47 -20.37 3.02
CA ALA A 256 16.88 -20.30 3.42
C ALA A 256 17.33 -21.52 4.25
N ILE A 257 16.52 -21.96 5.23
CA ILE A 257 16.80 -23.17 6.04
C ILE A 257 16.91 -24.42 5.17
N LYS A 258 16.12 -24.51 4.10
CA LYS A 258 16.12 -25.64 3.17
C LYS A 258 17.19 -25.55 2.09
N GLY A 259 17.97 -24.48 2.04
CA GLY A 259 18.92 -24.22 0.95
C GLY A 259 18.24 -23.95 -0.40
N ASP A 260 17.00 -23.46 -0.40
CA ASP A 260 16.24 -23.11 -1.60
C ASP A 260 16.68 -21.73 -2.12
N SER A 261 16.71 -21.54 -3.43
CA SER A 261 17.09 -20.28 -4.08
C SER A 261 15.91 -19.34 -4.34
N ARG A 262 14.69 -19.77 -4.05
CA ARG A 262 13.47 -18.97 -4.23
C ARG A 262 13.34 -17.92 -3.12
N ILE A 263 12.76 -16.78 -3.49
CA ILE A 263 12.52 -15.67 -2.57
C ILE A 263 11.02 -15.48 -2.32
N ALA A 264 10.68 -14.76 -1.25
CA ALA A 264 9.32 -14.35 -0.98
C ALA A 264 9.10 -12.87 -1.34
N SER A 265 7.86 -12.52 -1.68
CA SER A 265 7.43 -11.15 -1.93
C SER A 265 6.13 -10.88 -1.18
N GLY A 266 6.19 -10.13 -0.07
CA GLY A 266 5.04 -9.75 0.75
C GLY A 266 4.48 -8.39 0.33
N TRP A 267 3.15 -8.22 0.41
CA TRP A 267 2.44 -7.00 -0.01
C TRP A 267 1.47 -6.52 1.06
N ILE A 268 1.51 -5.22 1.35
CA ILE A 268 0.54 -4.54 2.22
C ILE A 268 0.21 -3.15 1.67
N GLY A 269 -0.94 -2.59 2.07
CA GLY A 269 -1.28 -1.19 1.82
C GLY A 269 -0.62 -0.24 2.85
N ASP A 270 -0.65 1.06 2.55
CA ASP A 270 -0.17 2.14 3.42
C ASP A 270 -0.79 2.09 4.84
N GLY A 271 -2.11 1.94 4.94
CA GLY A 271 -2.78 1.84 6.24
C GLY A 271 -2.35 0.63 7.08
N ALA A 272 -1.98 -0.48 6.44
CA ALA A 272 -1.53 -1.67 7.14
C ALA A 272 -0.14 -1.51 7.80
N THR A 273 0.59 -0.45 7.48
CA THR A 273 1.86 -0.12 8.16
C THR A 273 1.69 0.34 9.60
N ALA A 274 0.46 0.64 10.02
CA ALA A 274 0.11 0.94 11.42
C ALA A 274 -0.06 -0.32 12.28
N GLU A 275 -0.14 -1.51 11.68
CA GLU A 275 -0.30 -2.77 12.40
C GLU A 275 1.02 -3.24 13.05
N ALA A 276 0.91 -3.97 14.17
CA ALA A 276 2.05 -4.53 14.86
C ALA A 276 2.85 -5.52 13.99
N ASP A 277 2.17 -6.30 13.16
CA ASP A 277 2.76 -7.29 12.26
C ASP A 277 3.72 -6.65 11.23
N PHE A 278 3.49 -5.41 10.81
CA PHE A 278 4.44 -4.68 9.99
C PHE A 278 5.81 -4.56 10.68
N HIS A 279 5.84 -4.06 11.90
CA HIS A 279 7.09 -3.86 12.65
C HIS A 279 7.75 -5.20 13.04
N THR A 280 6.95 -6.19 13.41
CA THR A 280 7.42 -7.55 13.69
C THR A 280 8.10 -8.16 12.47
N ALA A 281 7.48 -8.04 11.29
CA ALA A 281 8.05 -8.55 10.04
C ALA A 281 9.38 -7.87 9.70
N LEU A 282 9.49 -6.55 9.85
CA LEU A 282 10.75 -5.83 9.61
C LEU A 282 11.86 -6.33 10.55
N THR A 283 11.56 -6.49 11.83
CA THR A 283 12.52 -6.99 12.81
C THR A 283 13.03 -8.39 12.45
N PHE A 284 12.13 -9.33 12.17
CA PHE A 284 12.53 -10.70 11.82
C PHE A 284 13.26 -10.76 10.48
N ALA A 285 12.79 -10.02 9.47
CA ALA A 285 13.43 -9.96 8.17
C ALA A 285 14.88 -9.49 8.28
N HIS A 286 15.15 -8.44 9.08
CA HIS A 286 16.48 -7.92 9.32
C HIS A 286 17.34 -8.91 10.09
N VAL A 287 16.89 -9.38 11.27
CA VAL A 287 17.67 -10.23 12.18
C VAL A 287 18.12 -11.53 11.49
N TYR A 288 17.23 -12.15 10.73
CA TYR A 288 17.50 -13.41 10.05
C TYR A 288 17.96 -13.25 8.59
N ARG A 289 18.13 -12.00 8.11
CA ARG A 289 18.45 -11.70 6.70
C ARG A 289 17.57 -12.49 5.73
N ALA A 290 16.26 -12.54 6.04
CA ALA A 290 15.31 -13.34 5.27
C ALA A 290 15.32 -12.91 3.79
N PRO A 291 15.34 -13.85 2.82
CA PRO A 291 15.31 -13.52 1.39
C PRO A 291 13.91 -13.11 0.97
N VAL A 292 13.53 -11.87 1.27
CA VAL A 292 12.18 -11.33 1.06
C VAL A 292 12.21 -9.92 0.52
N ILE A 293 11.24 -9.62 -0.36
CA ILE A 293 10.89 -8.26 -0.78
C ILE A 293 9.61 -7.87 -0.03
N LEU A 294 9.65 -6.77 0.71
CA LEU A 294 8.53 -6.22 1.45
C LEU A 294 7.97 -5.01 0.69
N ASN A 295 6.75 -5.12 0.18
CA ASN A 295 6.14 -4.13 -0.70
C ASN A 295 5.04 -3.38 0.04
N VAL A 296 5.22 -2.07 0.25
CA VAL A 296 4.21 -1.16 0.79
C VAL A 296 3.57 -0.40 -0.38
N VAL A 297 2.31 -0.65 -0.65
CA VAL A 297 1.55 0.07 -1.67
C VAL A 297 0.97 1.33 -1.04
N ASN A 298 1.65 2.46 -1.26
CA ASN A 298 1.17 3.77 -0.86
C ASN A 298 0.26 4.34 -1.96
N ASN A 299 -1.00 3.90 -1.95
CA ASN A 299 -2.02 4.38 -2.88
C ASN A 299 -2.86 5.54 -2.30
N GLN A 300 -2.35 6.19 -1.26
CA GLN A 300 -2.83 7.39 -0.57
C GLN A 300 -4.04 7.16 0.36
N TRP A 301 -4.76 6.04 0.23
CA TRP A 301 -6.03 5.86 0.93
C TRP A 301 -6.24 4.45 1.47
N ALA A 302 -6.27 4.30 2.79
CA ALA A 302 -6.74 3.10 3.48
C ALA A 302 -8.25 3.23 3.71
N ILE A 303 -9.08 2.68 2.81
CA ILE A 303 -10.52 2.93 2.70
C ILE A 303 -10.76 4.44 2.57
N SER A 304 -11.29 5.09 3.62
CA SER A 304 -11.53 6.53 3.73
C SER A 304 -10.47 7.28 4.54
N THR A 305 -9.43 6.58 5.01
CA THR A 305 -8.37 7.14 5.85
C THR A 305 -7.18 7.54 4.97
N PHE A 306 -6.79 8.81 5.04
CA PHE A 306 -5.64 9.32 4.29
C PHE A 306 -4.32 8.77 4.88
N GLN A 307 -3.35 8.50 4.04
CA GLN A 307 -2.06 7.86 4.37
C GLN A 307 -1.29 8.56 5.50
N ALA A 308 -1.51 9.85 5.72
CA ALA A 308 -0.87 10.61 6.80
C ALA A 308 -1.19 10.04 8.20
N LEU A 309 -2.41 9.50 8.40
CA LEU A 309 -2.80 8.85 9.67
C LEU A 309 -2.03 7.55 9.95
N ALA A 310 -1.50 6.90 8.93
CA ALA A 310 -0.56 5.79 9.10
C ALA A 310 0.90 6.26 9.26
N GLY A 311 1.11 7.59 9.35
CA GLY A 311 2.39 8.23 9.58
C GLY A 311 3.16 8.63 8.32
N GLY A 312 2.48 8.71 7.16
CA GLY A 312 3.07 9.16 5.91
C GLY A 312 3.27 10.69 5.79
N GLU A 313 2.81 11.48 6.77
CA GLU A 313 3.00 12.93 6.78
C GLU A 313 4.43 13.34 7.20
N GLY A 314 4.92 12.76 8.29
CA GLY A 314 6.22 13.13 8.87
C GLY A 314 7.41 12.38 8.29
N THR A 315 7.18 11.27 7.59
CA THR A 315 8.22 10.42 6.99
C THR A 315 7.64 9.53 5.90
N THR A 316 8.48 8.93 5.06
CA THR A 316 8.07 7.93 4.09
C THR A 316 7.91 6.56 4.74
N PHE A 317 7.12 5.66 4.14
CA PHE A 317 7.04 4.27 4.62
C PHE A 317 8.36 3.52 4.38
N ALA A 318 9.06 3.84 3.29
CA ALA A 318 10.40 3.28 3.00
C ALA A 318 11.43 3.63 4.09
N ALA A 319 11.38 4.82 4.65
CA ALA A 319 12.30 5.26 5.71
C ALA A 319 12.21 4.40 6.98
N ARG A 320 11.06 3.79 7.25
CA ARG A 320 10.88 2.85 8.38
C ARG A 320 11.72 1.59 8.22
N GLY A 321 11.89 1.12 6.97
CA GLY A 321 12.78 -0.01 6.68
C GLY A 321 14.23 0.33 7.00
N VAL A 322 14.72 1.51 6.61
CA VAL A 322 16.06 1.98 6.96
C VAL A 322 16.24 2.02 8.48
N GLY A 323 15.24 2.55 9.21
CA GLY A 323 15.24 2.58 10.68
C GLY A 323 15.31 1.18 11.33
N CYS A 324 14.86 0.14 10.63
CA CYS A 324 14.94 -1.25 11.06
C CYS A 324 16.15 -2.02 10.45
N GLY A 325 17.08 -1.34 9.78
CA GLY A 325 18.26 -1.99 9.16
C GLY A 325 17.94 -2.74 7.87
N ILE A 326 16.90 -2.34 7.12
CA ILE A 326 16.52 -2.92 5.83
C ILE A 326 16.79 -1.92 4.71
N ALA A 327 17.45 -2.38 3.64
CA ALA A 327 17.65 -1.58 2.44
C ALA A 327 16.30 -1.19 1.82
N SER A 328 16.10 0.11 1.59
CA SER A 328 14.77 0.63 1.27
C SER A 328 14.77 1.56 0.07
N LEU A 329 13.73 1.46 -0.75
CA LEU A 329 13.49 2.26 -1.94
C LEU A 329 12.10 2.89 -1.88
N ARG A 330 11.97 4.12 -2.39
CA ARG A 330 10.69 4.76 -2.67
C ARG A 330 10.59 4.95 -4.19
N VAL A 331 9.55 4.41 -4.81
CA VAL A 331 9.48 4.22 -6.27
C VAL A 331 8.15 4.72 -6.82
N ASP A 332 8.20 5.38 -7.97
CA ASP A 332 7.02 5.73 -8.77
C ASP A 332 6.29 4.45 -9.22
N GLY A 333 5.19 4.13 -8.56
CA GLY A 333 4.39 2.94 -8.81
C GLY A 333 3.62 2.96 -10.14
N ASN A 334 3.55 4.14 -10.80
CA ASN A 334 2.90 4.30 -12.10
C ASN A 334 3.92 4.29 -13.27
N ASP A 335 5.20 4.13 -12.96
CA ASP A 335 6.28 3.97 -13.91
C ASP A 335 6.69 2.50 -14.03
N PHE A 336 6.22 1.82 -15.07
CA PHE A 336 6.51 0.40 -15.30
C PHE A 336 8.00 0.07 -15.30
N LEU A 337 8.84 0.94 -15.89
CA LEU A 337 10.29 0.73 -15.98
C LEU A 337 10.95 0.85 -14.61
N ALA A 338 10.54 1.85 -13.81
CA ALA A 338 11.02 2.04 -12.45
C ALA A 338 10.63 0.87 -11.56
N VAL A 339 9.36 0.42 -11.64
CA VAL A 339 8.85 -0.75 -10.90
C VAL A 339 9.64 -2.01 -11.25
N TYR A 340 9.84 -2.27 -12.55
CA TYR A 340 10.59 -3.43 -13.01
C TYR A 340 12.04 -3.40 -12.51
N ALA A 341 12.72 -2.27 -12.66
CA ALA A 341 14.12 -2.11 -12.27
C ALA A 341 14.32 -2.25 -10.75
N ALA A 342 13.47 -1.62 -9.94
CA ALA A 342 13.50 -1.73 -8.48
C ALA A 342 13.20 -3.15 -8.00
N SER A 343 12.22 -3.83 -8.62
CA SER A 343 11.90 -5.22 -8.32
C SER A 343 13.05 -6.17 -8.64
N ARG A 344 13.73 -5.98 -9.78
CA ARG A 344 14.92 -6.73 -10.15
C ARG A 344 16.06 -6.54 -9.15
N TRP A 345 16.32 -5.29 -8.76
CA TRP A 345 17.34 -4.96 -7.77
C TRP A 345 17.06 -5.65 -6.43
N ALA A 346 15.82 -5.55 -5.94
CA ALA A 346 15.43 -6.16 -4.68
C ALA A 346 15.46 -7.71 -4.72
N ALA A 347 15.05 -8.31 -5.84
CA ALA A 347 15.08 -9.75 -6.04
C ALA A 347 16.53 -10.28 -6.08
N GLU A 348 17.42 -9.57 -6.76
CA GLU A 348 18.85 -9.92 -6.81
C GLU A 348 19.48 -9.84 -5.42
N ARG A 349 19.20 -8.76 -4.67
CA ARG A 349 19.66 -8.61 -3.29
C ARG A 349 19.21 -9.77 -2.40
N ALA A 350 17.91 -10.08 -2.39
CA ALA A 350 17.37 -11.17 -1.60
C ALA A 350 17.97 -12.53 -1.98
N ARG A 351 18.13 -12.79 -3.28
CA ARG A 351 18.64 -14.06 -3.82
C ARG A 351 20.14 -14.26 -3.59
N SER A 352 20.87 -13.15 -3.42
CA SER A 352 22.32 -13.16 -3.12
C SER A 352 22.63 -13.21 -1.62
N ASN A 353 21.64 -13.53 -0.76
CA ASN A 353 21.77 -13.55 0.71
C ASN A 353 22.20 -12.20 1.33
N LEU A 354 21.94 -11.09 0.65
CA LEU A 354 22.26 -9.75 1.14
C LEU A 354 21.17 -9.17 2.06
N GLY A 355 20.16 -9.98 2.37
CA GLY A 355 19.05 -9.65 3.25
C GLY A 355 17.85 -9.04 2.52
N PRO A 356 16.83 -8.61 3.27
CA PRO A 356 15.58 -8.11 2.72
C PRO A 356 15.74 -6.75 2.04
N ALA A 357 14.75 -6.42 1.21
CA ALA A 357 14.50 -5.07 0.73
C ALA A 357 13.06 -4.64 1.05
N LEU A 358 12.86 -3.37 1.41
CA LEU A 358 11.54 -2.77 1.53
C LEU A 358 11.35 -1.75 0.41
N ILE A 359 10.23 -1.85 -0.30
CA ILE A 359 9.91 -0.90 -1.37
C ILE A 359 8.55 -0.24 -1.07
N GLU A 360 8.54 1.09 -1.05
CA GLU A 360 7.33 1.88 -1.05
C GLU A 360 6.97 2.23 -2.50
N TRP A 361 5.85 1.72 -2.97
CA TRP A 361 5.27 2.03 -4.27
C TRP A 361 4.31 3.20 -4.15
N VAL A 362 4.73 4.38 -4.62
CA VAL A 362 3.88 5.58 -4.62
C VAL A 362 2.97 5.53 -5.84
N THR A 363 1.69 5.37 -5.61
CA THR A 363 0.65 5.25 -6.63
C THR A 363 -0.66 5.88 -6.14
N TYR A 364 -1.74 5.72 -6.90
CA TYR A 364 -3.06 6.23 -6.53
C TYR A 364 -4.16 5.21 -6.79
N ARG A 365 -4.96 4.92 -5.77
CA ARG A 365 -6.18 4.12 -5.94
C ARG A 365 -7.25 4.94 -6.66
N ALA A 366 -7.36 4.82 -7.98
CA ALA A 366 -8.30 5.61 -8.79
C ALA A 366 -9.77 5.24 -8.54
N GLY A 367 -10.05 3.96 -8.29
CA GLY A 367 -11.39 3.47 -7.98
C GLY A 367 -11.80 3.58 -6.49
N PRO A 368 -13.04 3.18 -6.16
CA PRO A 368 -13.47 2.98 -4.77
C PRO A 368 -12.63 1.88 -4.11
N HIS A 369 -12.62 1.84 -2.78
CA HIS A 369 -11.92 0.77 -2.04
C HIS A 369 -12.47 -0.60 -2.42
N SER A 370 -13.77 -0.73 -2.45
CA SER A 370 -14.52 -1.92 -2.85
C SER A 370 -15.88 -1.54 -3.42
N THR A 371 -16.65 -2.52 -3.86
CA THR A 371 -18.04 -2.32 -4.31
C THR A 371 -19.00 -1.87 -3.19
N SER A 372 -18.55 -1.86 -1.94
CA SER A 372 -19.29 -1.35 -0.77
C SER A 372 -18.84 0.04 -0.32
N ASP A 373 -17.87 0.66 -1.02
CA ASP A 373 -17.29 1.98 -0.69
C ASP A 373 -17.85 3.09 -1.59
N ASP A 374 -18.05 4.27 -1.01
CA ASP A 374 -18.42 5.50 -1.72
C ASP A 374 -17.34 6.59 -1.52
N PRO A 375 -16.38 6.71 -2.44
CA PRO A 375 -15.27 7.65 -2.31
C PRO A 375 -15.72 9.12 -2.37
N SER A 376 -16.92 9.43 -2.87
CA SER A 376 -17.46 10.79 -2.92
C SER A 376 -17.65 11.41 -1.53
N LYS A 377 -17.62 10.60 -0.47
CA LYS A 377 -17.78 11.04 0.92
C LYS A 377 -16.49 11.57 1.54
N TYR A 378 -15.32 11.24 0.98
CA TYR A 378 -14.05 11.57 1.64
C TYR A 378 -13.00 12.20 0.73
N ARG A 379 -13.08 12.07 -0.60
CA ARG A 379 -12.12 12.64 -1.55
C ARG A 379 -12.82 13.27 -2.77
N PRO A 380 -12.14 14.16 -3.54
CA PRO A 380 -12.62 14.66 -4.81
C PRO A 380 -12.87 13.54 -5.83
N ALA A 381 -13.86 13.70 -6.69
CA ALA A 381 -14.24 12.68 -7.67
C ALA A 381 -13.19 12.50 -8.80
N ASP A 382 -12.46 13.56 -9.11
CA ASP A 382 -11.46 13.66 -10.19
C ASP A 382 -9.99 13.61 -9.70
N ASP A 383 -9.77 13.32 -8.43
CA ASP A 383 -8.46 13.29 -7.80
C ASP A 383 -7.42 12.45 -8.57
N TRP A 384 -7.84 11.27 -9.02
CA TRP A 384 -6.97 10.35 -9.75
C TRP A 384 -6.50 10.89 -11.09
N ALA A 385 -7.33 11.70 -11.76
CA ALA A 385 -6.98 12.32 -13.04
C ALA A 385 -5.95 13.44 -12.89
N GLN A 386 -5.86 14.01 -11.67
CA GLN A 386 -4.92 15.07 -11.31
C GLN A 386 -3.67 14.52 -10.60
N PHE A 387 -3.63 13.21 -10.34
CA PHE A 387 -2.48 12.59 -9.67
C PHE A 387 -1.22 12.77 -10.50
N PRO A 388 -0.15 13.38 -9.96
CA PRO A 388 0.97 13.88 -10.75
C PRO A 388 1.82 12.79 -11.40
N LEU A 389 1.71 11.53 -10.96
CA LEU A 389 2.40 10.39 -11.59
C LEU A 389 1.61 9.79 -12.76
N GLY A 390 0.39 10.28 -13.03
CA GLY A 390 -0.40 9.92 -14.20
C GLY A 390 -0.91 8.47 -14.22
N ASP A 391 -1.44 8.06 -15.37
CA ASP A 391 -1.98 6.70 -15.57
C ASP A 391 -0.88 5.74 -16.03
N PRO A 392 -0.68 4.57 -15.36
CA PRO A 392 0.42 3.67 -15.68
C PRO A 392 0.36 3.05 -17.08
N ILE A 393 -0.85 2.77 -17.60
CA ILE A 393 -1.03 2.23 -18.95
C ILE A 393 -0.70 3.30 -20.00
N ALA A 394 -1.18 4.52 -19.80
CA ALA A 394 -0.92 5.63 -20.71
C ALA A 394 0.59 5.95 -20.81
N ARG A 395 1.30 5.93 -19.68
CA ARG A 395 2.74 6.20 -19.61
C ARG A 395 3.57 5.15 -20.36
N LEU A 396 3.34 3.85 -20.09
CA LEU A 396 4.06 2.80 -20.83
C LEU A 396 3.70 2.77 -22.31
N LYS A 397 2.43 3.03 -22.67
CA LYS A 397 1.99 3.17 -24.05
C LYS A 397 2.74 4.30 -24.74
N ALA A 398 2.81 5.49 -24.15
CA ALA A 398 3.51 6.64 -24.69
C ALA A 398 5.00 6.35 -24.93
N HIS A 399 5.66 5.71 -23.95
CA HIS A 399 7.05 5.28 -24.09
C HIS A 399 7.24 4.33 -25.29
N LEU A 400 6.41 3.28 -25.38
CA LEU A 400 6.53 2.31 -26.48
C LEU A 400 6.28 2.93 -27.85
N ILE A 401 5.37 3.90 -27.96
CA ILE A 401 5.15 4.65 -29.20
C ILE A 401 6.36 5.52 -29.51
N ALA A 402 6.91 6.22 -28.52
CA ALA A 402 8.07 7.09 -28.70
C ALA A 402 9.31 6.34 -29.22
N ILE A 403 9.51 5.09 -28.79
CA ILE A 403 10.61 4.24 -29.29
C ILE A 403 10.25 3.44 -30.56
N GLY A 404 9.06 3.67 -31.18
CA GLY A 404 8.61 2.97 -32.38
C GLY A 404 8.24 1.49 -32.19
N ALA A 405 8.02 1.07 -30.93
CA ALA A 405 7.71 -0.31 -30.57
C ALA A 405 6.21 -0.59 -30.39
N TRP A 406 5.36 0.40 -30.53
CA TRP A 406 3.90 0.31 -30.43
C TRP A 406 3.25 1.41 -31.27
N SER A 407 1.97 1.24 -31.59
CA SER A 407 1.16 2.23 -32.29
C SER A 407 -0.23 2.35 -31.69
N GLU A 408 -0.96 3.43 -31.97
CA GLU A 408 -2.37 3.60 -31.60
C GLU A 408 -3.23 2.46 -32.18
N GLN A 409 -2.96 2.07 -33.41
CA GLN A 409 -3.71 0.99 -34.06
C GLN A 409 -3.48 -0.36 -33.36
N GLU A 410 -2.23 -0.67 -32.99
CA GLU A 410 -1.92 -1.88 -32.21
C GLU A 410 -2.60 -1.85 -30.82
N HIS A 411 -2.66 -0.65 -30.21
CA HIS A 411 -3.32 -0.49 -28.91
C HIS A 411 -4.82 -0.82 -28.98
N GLU A 412 -5.53 -0.25 -29.97
CA GLU A 412 -6.95 -0.52 -30.17
C GLU A 412 -7.23 -1.98 -30.59
N ASN A 413 -6.34 -2.59 -31.35
CA ASN A 413 -6.43 -4.00 -31.69
C ASN A 413 -6.25 -4.87 -30.44
N ALA A 414 -5.22 -4.61 -29.63
CA ALA A 414 -4.96 -5.32 -28.38
C ALA A 414 -6.13 -5.18 -27.40
N LYS A 415 -6.71 -4.00 -27.27
CA LYS A 415 -7.88 -3.74 -26.41
C LYS A 415 -9.06 -4.61 -26.83
N ARG A 416 -9.40 -4.66 -28.12
CA ARG A 416 -10.50 -5.49 -28.63
C ARG A 416 -10.26 -6.98 -28.42
N GLU A 417 -9.03 -7.43 -28.67
CA GLU A 417 -8.62 -8.83 -28.46
C GLU A 417 -8.74 -9.22 -27.00
N LEU A 418 -8.19 -8.41 -26.08
CA LEU A 418 -8.22 -8.67 -24.65
C LEU A 418 -9.65 -8.61 -24.09
N ASP A 419 -10.47 -7.68 -24.57
CA ASP A 419 -11.88 -7.63 -24.17
C ASP A 419 -12.64 -8.89 -24.59
N ALA A 420 -12.39 -9.40 -25.80
CA ALA A 420 -12.96 -10.66 -26.27
C ALA A 420 -12.47 -11.85 -25.44
N GLN A 421 -11.19 -11.89 -25.07
CA GLN A 421 -10.62 -12.95 -24.23
C GLN A 421 -11.27 -12.97 -22.83
N VAL A 422 -11.39 -11.80 -22.17
CA VAL A 422 -12.02 -11.70 -20.85
C VAL A 422 -13.51 -12.05 -20.93
N ALA A 423 -14.20 -11.62 -22.01
CA ALA A 423 -15.60 -11.97 -22.23
C ALA A 423 -15.83 -13.48 -22.40
N ALA A 424 -14.96 -14.13 -23.17
CA ALA A 424 -15.01 -15.59 -23.39
C ALA A 424 -14.77 -16.34 -22.06
N ALA A 425 -13.76 -15.92 -21.29
CA ALA A 425 -13.47 -16.51 -19.98
C ALA A 425 -14.64 -16.34 -19.00
N GLN A 426 -15.28 -15.17 -18.99
CA GLN A 426 -16.46 -14.92 -18.16
C GLN A 426 -17.62 -15.81 -18.58
N THR A 427 -17.92 -15.90 -19.88
CA THR A 427 -19.00 -16.77 -20.41
C THR A 427 -18.77 -18.24 -20.06
N GLU A 428 -17.53 -18.71 -20.15
CA GLU A 428 -17.18 -20.07 -19.76
C GLU A 428 -17.36 -20.31 -18.25
N ALA A 429 -16.84 -19.38 -17.41
CA ALA A 429 -16.96 -19.48 -15.96
C ALA A 429 -18.41 -19.46 -15.47
N GLU A 430 -19.28 -18.67 -16.09
CA GLU A 430 -20.70 -18.56 -15.74
C GLU A 430 -21.48 -19.86 -15.99
N ARG A 431 -21.00 -20.77 -16.87
CA ARG A 431 -21.64 -22.09 -17.10
C ARG A 431 -21.61 -22.98 -15.87
N TYR A 432 -20.70 -22.73 -14.93
CA TYR A 432 -20.56 -23.48 -13.69
C TYR A 432 -21.38 -22.88 -12.53
N GLY A 433 -22.29 -21.96 -12.84
CA GLY A 433 -23.19 -21.29 -11.90
C GLY A 433 -22.77 -19.88 -11.50
N THR A 434 -23.76 -19.07 -11.15
CA THR A 434 -23.60 -17.72 -10.62
C THR A 434 -24.46 -17.53 -9.37
N LEU A 435 -24.19 -16.51 -8.56
CA LEU A 435 -25.08 -16.19 -7.43
C LEU A 435 -26.48 -15.76 -7.89
N ALA A 436 -26.60 -15.18 -9.09
CA ALA A 436 -27.88 -14.74 -9.64
C ALA A 436 -28.79 -15.94 -10.00
N ASP A 437 -28.22 -17.07 -10.34
CA ASP A 437 -28.95 -18.30 -10.69
C ASP A 437 -29.40 -19.11 -9.47
N GLY A 438 -29.04 -18.62 -8.26
CA GLY A 438 -29.35 -19.32 -7.01
C GLY A 438 -28.58 -20.62 -6.82
N HIS A 439 -27.48 -20.82 -7.57
CA HIS A 439 -26.64 -22.01 -7.43
C HIS A 439 -26.00 -22.03 -6.04
N MET A 440 -26.27 -23.09 -5.29
CA MET A 440 -25.76 -23.26 -3.93
C MET A 440 -24.88 -24.50 -3.87
N ARG A 441 -23.69 -24.38 -3.32
CA ARG A 441 -22.83 -25.51 -3.00
C ARG A 441 -23.44 -26.34 -1.87
N SER A 442 -23.11 -27.63 -1.83
CA SER A 442 -23.56 -28.51 -0.75
C SER A 442 -23.00 -28.03 0.61
N ALA A 443 -23.84 -27.98 1.64
CA ALA A 443 -23.41 -27.71 3.00
C ALA A 443 -22.39 -28.75 3.53
N ALA A 444 -22.39 -29.99 2.97
CA ALA A 444 -21.39 -31.01 3.27
C ALA A 444 -19.95 -30.54 3.01
N GLU A 445 -19.74 -29.72 1.98
CA GLU A 445 -18.42 -29.24 1.55
C GLU A 445 -17.72 -28.35 2.61
N MET A 446 -18.47 -27.70 3.53
CA MET A 446 -17.85 -26.91 4.58
C MET A 446 -17.02 -27.75 5.58
N PHE A 447 -17.26 -29.06 5.64
CA PHE A 447 -16.54 -29.99 6.49
C PHE A 447 -15.37 -30.69 5.81
N GLU A 448 -15.18 -30.47 4.52
CA GLU A 448 -14.15 -31.15 3.73
C GLU A 448 -12.84 -30.34 3.70
N ASP A 449 -11.72 -31.01 3.44
CA ASP A 449 -10.38 -30.43 3.13
C ASP A 449 -9.78 -29.53 4.24
N VAL A 450 -10.34 -29.52 5.45
CA VAL A 450 -9.81 -28.73 6.58
C VAL A 450 -8.84 -29.55 7.43
N TYR A 451 -9.17 -30.82 7.66
CA TYR A 451 -8.36 -31.77 8.42
C TYR A 451 -8.19 -33.06 7.63
N GLN A 452 -7.04 -33.72 7.81
CA GLN A 452 -6.83 -35.07 7.28
C GLN A 452 -7.86 -36.03 7.88
N ASP A 453 -8.01 -35.98 9.21
CA ASP A 453 -9.04 -36.71 9.96
C ASP A 453 -9.98 -35.69 10.60
N MET A 454 -11.27 -35.78 10.26
CA MET A 454 -12.26 -34.87 10.80
C MET A 454 -12.38 -35.00 12.32
N PRO A 455 -12.20 -33.91 13.10
CA PRO A 455 -12.39 -33.93 14.55
C PRO A 455 -13.81 -34.27 14.94
N GLU A 456 -14.00 -34.88 16.13
CA GLU A 456 -15.29 -35.34 16.63
C GLU A 456 -16.37 -34.25 16.71
N HIS A 457 -16.00 -33.03 17.10
CA HIS A 457 -16.93 -31.91 17.15
C HIS A 457 -17.46 -31.54 15.75
N LEU A 458 -16.66 -31.63 14.70
CA LEU A 458 -17.11 -31.38 13.32
C LEU A 458 -17.96 -32.54 12.80
N ARG A 459 -17.64 -33.80 13.16
CA ARG A 459 -18.51 -34.95 12.82
C ARG A 459 -19.90 -34.78 13.40
N ARG A 460 -20.00 -34.36 14.67
CA ARG A 460 -21.29 -34.08 15.33
C ARG A 460 -22.05 -32.94 14.62
N GLN A 461 -21.38 -31.84 14.32
CA GLN A 461 -21.99 -30.71 13.59
C GLN A 461 -22.50 -31.15 12.21
N ARG A 462 -21.70 -31.92 11.45
CA ARG A 462 -22.10 -32.50 10.17
C ARG A 462 -23.35 -33.37 10.31
N GLN A 463 -23.36 -34.24 11.29
CA GLN A 463 -24.51 -35.10 11.57
C GLN A 463 -25.76 -34.32 11.97
N GLN A 464 -25.61 -33.26 12.78
CA GLN A 464 -26.72 -32.37 13.16
C GLN A 464 -27.32 -31.63 11.99
N LEU A 465 -26.52 -31.29 10.98
CA LEU A 465 -26.98 -30.65 9.74
C LEU A 465 -27.57 -31.66 8.75
N GLY A 466 -27.42 -32.94 8.97
CA GLY A 466 -27.94 -34.01 8.07
C GLY A 466 -27.16 -34.10 6.75
N VAL A 467 -25.88 -33.73 6.69
CA VAL A 467 -25.04 -33.71 5.48
C VAL A 467 -23.76 -34.55 5.64
#